data_436d608840d4cb04eae7d629a4d859d6
#
_entry.id   436d608840d4cb04eae7d629a4d859d6
#
_cell.length_a   1.000
_cell.length_b   1.000
_cell.length_c   1.000
_cell.angle_alpha   90.00
_cell.angle_beta   90.00
_cell.angle_gamma   90.00
#
_symmetry.space_group_name_H-M   'P 1'
#
loop_
_entity.id
_entity.type
_entity.pdbx_description
1 polymer ?
#
loop_
_entity_poly.entity_id
_entity_poly.type
_entity_poly.pdbx_seq_one_letter_code
_entity_poly.pdbx_strand_id
1 'polypeptide(L)'
;MDKINAVITGIGGYVPEDILTNEDISKMVDTTDEWIMTRVGIKERRILRGEGKGMSFMAIRAVNQLLEKTNTNPEDVEVLFTATTTPDHHFPTTSSIIAYHTGCKNAMTFDMQGACAGFLYALETGANYIRSGRYKKVVVVAGDKMTAITDYTDRSTCPLFGDGCGAVM
;
A
#
# COMPACT_ATOMS: atom_id res chain seq x y z
N MET A 1 34.53 -9.14 5.23
CA MET A 1 33.55 -8.11 4.83
C MET A 1 32.66 -7.86 5.99
N ASP A 2 32.51 -6.60 6.40
CA ASP A 2 31.62 -6.23 7.48
C ASP A 2 30.17 -6.56 7.08
N LYS A 3 29.40 -7.10 8.03
CA LYS A 3 28.01 -7.49 7.79
C LYS A 3 27.14 -6.24 7.64
N ILE A 4 26.62 -6.00 6.43
CA ILE A 4 25.68 -4.91 6.18
C ILE A 4 24.30 -5.33 6.71
N ASN A 5 23.69 -4.50 7.56
CA ASN A 5 22.35 -4.71 8.07
C ASN A 5 21.38 -3.70 7.44
N ALA A 6 20.19 -4.17 7.05
CA ALA A 6 19.09 -3.31 6.69
C ALA A 6 18.38 -2.83 7.95
N VAL A 7 18.01 -1.54 7.98
CA VAL A 7 17.23 -0.94 9.06
C VAL A 7 16.10 -0.11 8.48
N ILE A 8 14.96 -0.07 9.15
CA ILE A 8 13.86 0.82 8.79
C ILE A 8 14.18 2.20 9.35
N THR A 9 14.30 3.19 8.48
CA THR A 9 14.65 4.58 8.81
C THR A 9 13.45 5.52 8.80
N GLY A 10 12.35 5.11 8.20
CA GLY A 10 11.13 5.91 8.16
C GLY A 10 9.92 5.11 7.72
N ILE A 11 8.74 5.66 8.07
CA ILE A 11 7.43 5.08 7.76
C ILE A 11 6.50 6.20 7.32
N GLY A 12 5.80 5.99 6.21
CA GLY A 12 4.69 6.81 5.73
C GLY A 12 3.43 5.98 5.54
N GLY A 13 2.28 6.65 5.51
CA GLY A 13 1.02 5.96 5.28
C GLY A 13 -0.08 6.91 4.84
N TYR A 14 -1.06 6.34 4.17
CA TYR A 14 -2.28 7.05 3.80
C TYR A 14 -3.47 6.11 3.84
N VAL A 15 -4.54 6.59 4.43
CA VAL A 15 -5.88 5.97 4.36
C VAL A 15 -6.87 7.01 3.83
N PRO A 16 -7.85 6.61 3.02
CA PRO A 16 -8.89 7.53 2.52
C PRO A 16 -9.69 8.18 3.65
N GLU A 17 -10.30 9.33 3.36
CA GLU A 17 -11.14 10.05 4.31
C GLU A 17 -12.54 9.44 4.43
N ASP A 18 -13.07 8.93 3.30
CA ASP A 18 -14.40 8.32 3.28
C ASP A 18 -14.44 7.04 4.12
N ILE A 19 -15.53 6.90 4.86
CA ILE A 19 -15.78 5.77 5.76
C ILE A 19 -16.99 4.99 5.25
N LEU A 20 -16.88 3.67 5.31
CA LEU A 20 -17.99 2.73 5.13
C LEU A 20 -18.22 1.98 6.46
N THR A 21 -19.35 2.26 7.10
CA THR A 21 -19.69 1.68 8.41
C THR A 21 -20.34 0.30 8.28
N ASN A 22 -20.45 -0.43 9.39
CA ASN A 22 -21.20 -1.69 9.45
C ASN A 22 -22.71 -1.46 9.14
N GLU A 23 -23.26 -0.31 9.55
CA GLU A 23 -24.63 0.07 9.23
C GLU A 23 -24.82 0.26 7.71
N ASP A 24 -23.85 0.86 7.02
CA ASP A 24 -23.93 1.01 5.57
C ASP A 24 -23.85 -0.34 4.86
N ILE A 25 -23.01 -1.25 5.33
CA ILE A 25 -22.93 -2.62 4.79
C ILE A 25 -24.24 -3.39 5.02
N SER A 26 -24.91 -3.21 6.17
CA SER A 26 -26.18 -3.86 6.45
C SER A 26 -27.34 -3.42 5.54
N LYS A 27 -27.19 -2.27 4.87
CA LYS A 27 -28.13 -1.82 3.81
C LYS A 27 -27.89 -2.50 2.46
N MET A 28 -26.71 -3.12 2.27
CA MET A 28 -26.31 -3.76 1.01
C MET A 28 -26.50 -5.27 1.04
N VAL A 29 -26.20 -5.90 2.18
CA VAL A 29 -26.25 -7.36 2.37
C VAL A 29 -26.89 -7.72 3.72
N ASP A 30 -27.41 -8.94 3.84
CA ASP A 30 -28.03 -9.46 5.07
C ASP A 30 -26.98 -9.69 6.17
N THR A 31 -26.67 -8.64 6.94
CA THR A 31 -25.72 -8.64 8.06
C THR A 31 -26.09 -7.59 9.11
N THR A 32 -25.40 -7.60 10.25
CA THR A 32 -25.59 -6.62 11.32
C THR A 32 -24.23 -6.16 11.86
N ASP A 33 -24.18 -5.01 12.54
CA ASP A 33 -22.99 -4.55 13.24
C ASP A 33 -22.49 -5.60 14.25
N GLU A 34 -23.40 -6.18 15.04
CA GLU A 34 -23.07 -7.21 16.03
C GLU A 34 -22.44 -8.45 15.39
N TRP A 35 -22.99 -8.89 14.25
CA TRP A 35 -22.45 -10.04 13.50
C TRP A 35 -21.03 -9.76 13.00
N ILE A 36 -20.80 -8.60 12.40
CA ILE A 36 -19.48 -8.20 11.87
C ILE A 36 -18.48 -8.03 13.02
N MET A 37 -18.87 -7.32 14.09
CA MET A 37 -17.99 -7.09 15.24
C MET A 37 -17.58 -8.40 15.92
N THR A 38 -18.51 -9.33 16.11
CA THR A 38 -18.22 -10.60 16.78
C THR A 38 -17.31 -11.51 15.94
N ARG A 39 -17.47 -11.49 14.61
CA ARG A 39 -16.77 -12.41 13.71
C ARG A 39 -15.46 -11.86 13.15
N VAL A 40 -15.42 -10.57 12.91
CA VAL A 40 -14.31 -9.91 12.19
C VAL A 40 -13.65 -8.82 13.01
N GLY A 41 -14.38 -8.20 13.95
CA GLY A 41 -13.87 -7.12 14.78
C GLY A 41 -13.71 -5.79 14.03
N ILE A 42 -14.23 -5.66 12.81
CA ILE A 42 -14.09 -4.45 11.98
C ILE A 42 -15.30 -3.55 12.22
N LYS A 43 -15.04 -2.34 12.69
CA LYS A 43 -16.06 -1.32 12.95
C LYS A 43 -16.39 -0.49 11.72
N GLU A 44 -15.38 -0.13 10.93
CA GLU A 44 -15.48 0.72 9.74
C GLU A 44 -14.37 0.39 8.74
N ARG A 45 -14.56 0.77 7.46
CA ARG A 45 -13.57 0.65 6.39
C ARG A 45 -13.31 2.01 5.80
N ARG A 46 -12.05 2.27 5.47
CA ARG A 46 -11.68 3.42 4.65
C ARG A 46 -11.81 3.06 3.20
N ILE A 47 -12.46 3.91 2.42
CA ILE A 47 -12.74 3.65 1.00
C ILE A 47 -12.31 4.83 0.14
N LEU A 48 -11.63 4.55 -0.96
CA LEU A 48 -11.15 5.57 -1.88
C LEU A 48 -12.18 5.82 -2.98
N ARG A 49 -12.87 6.95 -2.89
CA ARG A 49 -13.82 7.40 -3.91
C ARG A 49 -13.17 8.34 -4.90
N GLY A 50 -13.75 8.42 -6.08
CA GLY A 50 -13.39 9.34 -7.16
C GLY A 50 -12.83 8.63 -8.38
N GLU A 51 -13.23 9.13 -9.55
CA GLU A 51 -12.75 8.65 -10.85
C GLU A 51 -11.25 8.85 -10.98
N GLY A 52 -10.55 7.91 -11.58
CA GLY A 52 -9.10 7.95 -11.80
C GLY A 52 -8.23 7.79 -10.55
N LYS A 53 -8.83 7.61 -9.36
CA LYS A 53 -8.07 7.36 -8.14
C LYS A 53 -7.90 5.86 -7.92
N GLY A 54 -6.70 5.37 -8.13
CA GLY A 54 -6.32 3.99 -7.90
C GLY A 54 -5.40 3.80 -6.70
N MET A 55 -4.72 2.68 -6.63
CA MET A 55 -3.75 2.37 -5.57
C MET A 55 -2.60 3.38 -5.56
N SER A 56 -2.12 3.81 -6.73
CA SER A 56 -1.03 4.79 -6.83
C SER A 56 -1.37 6.13 -6.18
N PHE A 57 -2.64 6.55 -6.20
CA PHE A 57 -3.10 7.78 -5.54
C PHE A 57 -2.82 7.76 -4.02
N MET A 58 -3.02 6.63 -3.37
CA MET A 58 -2.74 6.46 -1.93
C MET A 58 -1.23 6.32 -1.70
N ALA A 59 -0.57 5.56 -2.55
CA ALA A 59 0.85 5.29 -2.46
C ALA A 59 1.71 6.54 -2.62
N ILE A 60 1.39 7.41 -3.56
CA ILE A 60 2.07 8.72 -3.73
C ILE A 60 2.03 9.53 -2.45
N ARG A 61 0.90 9.53 -1.74
CA ARG A 61 0.75 10.25 -0.46
C ARG A 61 1.56 9.61 0.65
N ALA A 62 1.54 8.28 0.73
CA ALA A 62 2.34 7.54 1.71
C ALA A 62 3.84 7.76 1.51
N VAL A 63 4.31 7.72 0.26
CA VAL A 63 5.73 7.94 -0.07
C VAL A 63 6.13 9.39 0.16
N ASN A 64 5.30 10.38 -0.24
CA ASN A 64 5.61 11.78 0.04
C ASN A 64 5.72 12.05 1.54
N GLN A 65 4.80 11.50 2.35
CA GLN A 65 4.88 11.61 3.82
C GLN A 65 6.16 10.96 4.37
N LEU A 66 6.56 9.80 3.81
CA LEU A 66 7.81 9.13 4.19
C LEU A 66 9.03 9.99 3.89
N LEU A 67 9.13 10.52 2.66
CA LEU A 67 10.25 11.37 2.22
C LEU A 67 10.36 12.65 3.06
N GLU A 68 9.23 13.29 3.36
CA GLU A 68 9.15 14.46 4.23
C GLU A 68 9.63 14.15 5.65
N LYS A 69 9.09 13.11 6.30
CA LYS A 69 9.47 12.70 7.65
C LYS A 69 10.94 12.34 7.80
N THR A 70 11.55 11.79 6.75
CA THR A 70 12.95 11.38 6.76
C THR A 70 13.89 12.45 6.22
N ASN A 71 13.36 13.59 5.76
CA ASN A 71 14.11 14.64 5.05
C ASN A 71 14.97 14.06 3.91
N THR A 72 14.40 13.09 3.17
CA THR A 72 15.11 12.41 2.08
C THR A 72 14.83 13.09 0.75
N ASN A 73 15.92 13.41 0.00
CA ASN A 73 15.77 13.85 -1.38
C ASN A 73 15.24 12.67 -2.22
N PRO A 74 14.12 12.83 -2.95
CA PRO A 74 13.55 11.77 -3.79
C PRO A 74 14.56 11.16 -4.78
N GLU A 75 15.47 11.95 -5.31
CA GLU A 75 16.50 11.50 -6.26
C GLU A 75 17.56 10.58 -5.64
N ASP A 76 17.64 10.53 -4.30
CA ASP A 76 18.52 9.61 -3.57
C ASP A 76 17.91 8.21 -3.41
N VAL A 77 16.63 8.04 -3.70
CA VAL A 77 15.99 6.71 -3.67
C VAL A 77 16.48 5.89 -4.85
N GLU A 78 17.09 4.76 -4.56
CA GLU A 78 17.75 3.92 -5.58
C GLU A 78 16.85 2.77 -6.05
N VAL A 79 15.93 2.33 -5.19
CA VAL A 79 14.92 1.29 -5.50
C VAL A 79 13.60 1.68 -4.87
N LEU A 80 12.52 1.61 -5.64
CA LEU A 80 11.16 1.77 -5.17
C LEU A 80 10.30 0.66 -5.79
N PHE A 81 9.67 -0.17 -4.97
CA PHE A 81 8.79 -1.19 -5.48
C PHE A 81 7.55 -1.38 -4.60
N THR A 82 6.52 -1.92 -5.21
CA THR A 82 5.19 -1.97 -4.63
C THR A 82 4.65 -3.38 -4.56
N ALA A 83 4.18 -3.79 -3.39
CA ALA A 83 3.38 -4.99 -3.21
C ALA A 83 1.90 -4.61 -3.27
N THR A 84 1.19 -5.06 -4.29
CA THR A 84 -0.24 -4.81 -4.46
C THR A 84 -0.91 -5.91 -5.27
N THR A 85 -2.18 -6.18 -4.98
CA THR A 85 -3.05 -7.05 -5.79
C THR A 85 -4.03 -6.26 -6.63
N THR A 86 -4.07 -4.93 -6.45
CA THR A 86 -4.95 -4.01 -7.14
C THR A 86 -4.17 -2.89 -7.84
N PRO A 87 -3.25 -3.24 -8.77
CA PRO A 87 -2.50 -2.23 -9.51
C PRO A 87 -3.45 -1.36 -10.34
N ASP A 88 -3.08 -0.10 -10.57
CA ASP A 88 -3.89 0.81 -11.39
C ASP A 88 -3.95 0.33 -12.84
N HIS A 89 -2.84 -0.19 -13.34
CA HIS A 89 -2.66 -0.68 -14.71
C HIS A 89 -1.72 -1.89 -14.72
N HIS A 90 -1.79 -2.68 -15.79
CA HIS A 90 -0.77 -3.70 -16.05
C HIS A 90 0.55 -3.07 -16.51
N PHE A 91 0.47 -1.93 -17.19
CA PHE A 91 1.61 -1.13 -17.63
C PHE A 91 1.14 0.33 -17.86
N PRO A 92 1.93 1.35 -17.38
CA PRO A 92 3.13 1.20 -16.54
C PRO A 92 2.84 0.57 -15.17
N THR A 93 3.88 0.06 -14.50
CA THR A 93 3.74 -0.49 -13.15
C THR A 93 3.32 0.58 -12.15
N THR A 94 2.62 0.19 -11.08
CA THR A 94 2.24 1.10 -10.00
C THR A 94 3.46 1.80 -9.40
N SER A 95 4.57 1.07 -9.22
CA SER A 95 5.85 1.61 -8.75
C SER A 95 6.41 2.71 -9.66
N SER A 96 6.31 2.53 -10.98
CA SER A 96 6.78 3.55 -11.94
C SER A 96 5.94 4.83 -11.87
N ILE A 97 4.63 4.69 -11.70
CA ILE A 97 3.71 5.82 -11.50
C ILE A 97 4.07 6.57 -10.20
N ILE A 98 4.28 5.83 -9.11
CA ILE A 98 4.66 6.40 -7.82
C ILE A 98 6.00 7.15 -7.94
N ALA A 99 7.02 6.52 -8.50
CA ALA A 99 8.35 7.11 -8.66
C ALA A 99 8.31 8.41 -9.49
N TYR A 100 7.53 8.41 -10.57
CA TYR A 100 7.34 9.61 -11.40
C TYR A 100 6.72 10.77 -10.60
N HIS A 101 5.62 10.51 -9.88
CA HIS A 101 4.90 11.56 -9.16
C HIS A 101 5.57 12.00 -7.85
N THR A 102 6.44 11.20 -7.27
CA THR A 102 7.18 11.53 -6.04
C THR A 102 8.57 12.08 -6.31
N GLY A 103 9.01 12.11 -7.58
CA GLY A 103 10.33 12.60 -7.97
C GLY A 103 11.48 11.60 -7.75
N CYS A 104 11.19 10.34 -7.48
CA CYS A 104 12.18 9.27 -7.31
C CYS A 104 12.72 8.78 -8.68
N LYS A 105 13.25 9.71 -9.49
CA LYS A 105 13.61 9.50 -10.90
C LYS A 105 14.71 8.45 -11.11
N ASN A 106 15.58 8.28 -10.11
CA ASN A 106 16.73 7.39 -10.19
C ASN A 106 16.41 5.97 -9.70
N ALA A 107 15.20 5.77 -9.17
CA ALA A 107 14.83 4.51 -8.59
C ALA A 107 14.59 3.41 -9.65
N MET A 108 15.16 2.23 -9.44
CA MET A 108 14.71 1.01 -10.09
C MET A 108 13.32 0.66 -9.57
N THR A 109 12.36 0.42 -10.47
CA THR A 109 10.96 0.18 -10.11
C THR A 109 10.43 -1.15 -10.63
N PHE A 110 9.64 -1.85 -9.81
CA PHE A 110 8.86 -3.03 -10.19
C PHE A 110 7.73 -3.27 -9.20
N ASP A 111 6.70 -4.00 -9.61
CA ASP A 111 5.62 -4.43 -8.73
C ASP A 111 5.77 -5.91 -8.40
N MET A 112 5.27 -6.32 -7.23
CA MET A 112 5.15 -7.72 -6.84
C MET A 112 3.74 -8.01 -6.30
N GLN A 113 3.35 -9.27 -6.40
CA GLN A 113 2.11 -9.76 -5.82
C GLN A 113 2.41 -10.80 -4.75
N GLY A 114 1.66 -10.73 -3.65
CA GLY A 114 1.78 -11.68 -2.55
C GLY A 114 0.57 -11.56 -1.61
N ALA A 115 -0.46 -10.84 -2.04
CA ALA A 115 -1.66 -10.56 -1.26
C ALA A 115 -1.29 -10.16 0.19
N CYS A 116 -1.94 -10.74 1.20
CA CYS A 116 -1.70 -10.41 2.61
C CYS A 116 -0.24 -10.60 3.07
N ALA A 117 0.55 -11.44 2.40
CA ALA A 117 1.96 -11.63 2.68
C ALA A 117 2.87 -10.69 1.87
N GLY A 118 2.31 -9.94 0.92
CA GLY A 118 3.05 -9.10 -0.03
C GLY A 118 4.00 -8.12 0.63
N PHE A 119 3.58 -7.44 1.69
CA PHE A 119 4.45 -6.53 2.44
C PHE A 119 5.67 -7.24 3.04
N LEU A 120 5.50 -8.43 3.61
CA LEU A 120 6.61 -9.18 4.21
C LEU A 120 7.61 -9.63 3.14
N TYR A 121 7.12 -10.10 1.99
CA TYR A 121 7.97 -10.47 0.86
C TYR A 121 8.73 -9.26 0.31
N ALA A 122 8.04 -8.14 0.19
CA ALA A 122 8.63 -6.88 -0.24
C ALA A 122 9.70 -6.39 0.76
N LEU A 123 9.41 -6.43 2.06
CA LEU A 123 10.35 -6.02 3.10
C LEU A 123 11.63 -6.86 3.07
N GLU A 124 11.52 -8.18 2.98
CA GLU A 124 12.69 -9.07 2.89
C GLU A 124 13.46 -8.85 1.59
N THR A 125 12.77 -8.61 0.47
CA THR A 125 13.41 -8.26 -0.81
C THR A 125 14.21 -6.96 -0.68
N GLY A 126 13.61 -5.91 -0.09
CA GLY A 126 14.29 -4.64 0.16
C GLY A 126 15.49 -4.78 1.08
N ALA A 127 15.36 -5.56 2.15
CA ALA A 127 16.46 -5.86 3.05
C ALA A 127 17.62 -6.57 2.33
N ASN A 128 17.33 -7.47 1.40
CA ASN A 128 18.36 -8.17 0.62
C ASN A 128 19.07 -7.23 -0.37
N TYR A 129 18.37 -6.25 -0.98
CA TYR A 129 19.01 -5.21 -1.77
C TYR A 129 20.02 -4.40 -0.95
N ILE A 130 19.68 -4.02 0.29
CA ILE A 130 20.61 -3.32 1.21
C ILE A 130 21.77 -4.25 1.59
N ARG A 131 21.50 -5.49 2.02
CA ARG A 131 22.53 -6.48 2.45
C ARG A 131 23.51 -6.83 1.34
N SER A 132 23.09 -6.74 0.07
CA SER A 132 23.98 -6.95 -1.07
C SER A 132 25.10 -5.89 -1.17
N GLY A 133 24.97 -4.77 -0.46
CA GLY A 133 25.89 -3.63 -0.54
C GLY A 133 25.74 -2.77 -1.80
N ARG A 134 24.84 -3.14 -2.71
CA ARG A 134 24.65 -2.42 -3.99
C ARG A 134 23.79 -1.18 -3.82
N TYR A 135 22.79 -1.22 -2.93
CA TYR A 135 21.83 -0.14 -2.71
C TYR A 135 21.85 0.29 -1.24
N LYS A 136 21.58 1.58 -0.99
CA LYS A 136 21.56 2.19 0.35
C LYS A 136 20.20 2.71 0.75
N LYS A 137 19.41 3.18 -0.21
CA LYS A 137 18.06 3.73 0.03
C LYS A 137 17.03 2.97 -0.82
N VAL A 138 16.23 2.17 -0.16
CA VAL A 138 15.18 1.33 -0.76
C VAL A 138 13.85 1.70 -0.13
N VAL A 139 12.88 2.07 -0.96
CA VAL A 139 11.50 2.32 -0.55
C VAL A 139 10.64 1.12 -0.91
N VAL A 140 9.98 0.57 0.09
CA VAL A 140 9.01 -0.52 -0.03
C VAL A 140 7.62 0.06 0.20
N VAL A 141 6.74 -0.12 -0.76
CA VAL A 141 5.34 0.31 -0.71
C VAL A 141 4.44 -0.91 -0.66
N ALA A 142 3.41 -0.89 0.17
CA ALA A 142 2.40 -1.94 0.18
C ALA A 142 1.01 -1.36 0.44
N GLY A 143 0.04 -1.81 -0.32
CA GLY A 143 -1.34 -1.36 -0.16
C GLY A 143 -2.24 -1.87 -1.27
N ASP A 144 -3.52 -1.72 -1.05
CA ASP A 144 -4.53 -2.11 -2.01
C ASP A 144 -5.71 -1.14 -2.01
N LYS A 145 -6.33 -0.99 -3.18
CA LYS A 145 -7.68 -0.46 -3.34
C LYS A 145 -8.65 -1.62 -3.47
N MET A 146 -8.93 -2.28 -2.35
CA MET A 146 -9.79 -3.46 -2.36
C MET A 146 -11.22 -3.17 -2.82
N THR A 147 -11.69 -1.92 -2.64
CA THR A 147 -13.01 -1.50 -3.16
C THR A 147 -13.13 -1.61 -4.68
N ALA A 148 -12.02 -1.67 -5.42
CA ALA A 148 -12.03 -1.85 -6.87
C ALA A 148 -12.42 -3.27 -7.32
N ILE A 149 -12.26 -4.26 -6.44
CA ILE A 149 -12.51 -5.68 -6.75
C ILE A 149 -13.50 -6.34 -5.79
N THR A 150 -13.97 -5.62 -4.77
CA THR A 150 -14.94 -6.15 -3.80
C THR A 150 -16.33 -6.18 -4.42
N ASP A 151 -16.97 -7.36 -4.40
CA ASP A 151 -18.38 -7.50 -4.72
C ASP A 151 -19.22 -7.17 -3.48
N TYR A 152 -19.91 -6.04 -3.52
CA TYR A 152 -20.78 -5.59 -2.42
C TYR A 152 -22.12 -6.31 -2.36
N THR A 153 -22.37 -7.31 -3.18
CA THR A 153 -23.48 -8.26 -3.06
C THR A 153 -23.08 -9.57 -2.38
N ASP A 154 -21.77 -9.81 -2.23
CA ASP A 154 -21.24 -10.97 -1.52
C ASP A 154 -21.03 -10.68 -0.03
N ARG A 155 -21.98 -11.15 0.78
CA ARG A 155 -21.94 -11.05 2.24
C ARG A 155 -20.69 -11.66 2.88
N SER A 156 -20.06 -12.63 2.23
CA SER A 156 -18.92 -13.37 2.81
C SER A 156 -17.62 -12.56 2.77
N THR A 157 -17.49 -11.63 1.85
CA THR A 157 -16.26 -10.88 1.61
C THR A 157 -16.38 -9.38 1.79
N CYS A 158 -17.51 -8.76 1.41
CA CYS A 158 -17.64 -7.30 1.45
C CYS A 158 -17.46 -6.66 2.84
N PRO A 159 -17.72 -7.35 3.99
CA PRO A 159 -17.44 -6.76 5.29
C PRO A 159 -15.96 -6.70 5.66
N LEU A 160 -15.06 -7.36 4.89
CA LEU A 160 -13.67 -7.55 5.28
C LEU A 160 -12.75 -6.43 4.82
N PHE A 161 -13.01 -5.84 3.64
CA PHE A 161 -12.00 -5.09 2.90
C PHE A 161 -12.25 -3.59 2.89
N GLY A 162 -11.14 -2.85 2.88
CA GLY A 162 -11.07 -1.41 2.68
C GLY A 162 -9.81 -1.04 1.91
N ASP A 163 -9.53 0.24 1.80
CA ASP A 163 -8.44 0.80 1.00
C ASP A 163 -7.41 1.47 1.90
N GLY A 164 -6.15 1.30 1.57
CA GLY A 164 -5.06 1.94 2.30
C GLY A 164 -3.70 1.60 1.72
N CYS A 165 -2.70 2.39 2.09
CA CYS A 165 -1.33 2.19 1.66
C CYS A 165 -0.33 2.61 2.75
N GLY A 166 0.75 1.84 2.87
CA GLY A 166 1.91 2.16 3.68
C GLY A 166 3.19 2.15 2.85
N ALA A 167 4.20 2.89 3.33
CA ALA A 167 5.54 2.91 2.76
C ALA A 167 6.58 2.88 3.87
N VAL A 168 7.69 2.17 3.65
CA VAL A 168 8.85 2.15 4.55
C VAL A 168 10.13 2.37 3.75
N MET A 169 11.13 2.99 4.40
CA MET A 169 12.47 3.12 3.86
C MET A 169 13.45 2.38 4.76
#